data_694ca0db78830950a70248588357a551
#
_entry.id   694ca0db78830950a70248588357a551
#
_cell.length_a   1.000
_cell.length_b   1.000
_cell.length_c   1.000
_cell.angle_alpha   90.00
_cell.angle_beta   90.00
_cell.angle_gamma   90.00
#
_symmetry.space_group_name_H-M   'P 1'
#
loop_
_entity.id
_entity.type
_entity.pdbx_description
1 polymer ?
#
loop_
_entity_poly.entity_id
_entity_poly.type
_entity_poly.pdbx_seq_one_letter_code
_entity_poly.pdbx_strand_id
1 'polypeptide(L)'
;MNLLVSTNVYKPGQLARVIPHLHAFRGQIGVELFPMFDADCYEEELLHCLPEFEGIPVSFHGPYYETEHSAAPGTPEYAHSMDLIRQTLPYCVRLQSQYLVFHHNNIPVTEERREEMIRVSRENYREIAELFKPHQIPVVVENAGVLDRGNMLFDQDAFIQLCREEHYPVLIDIGHAYANGWDLEQTMEALKDQIVAYHLHNNDGVHDSHQRIFHGTLDFPLFLSDYQRLTPNAD
;
A
#
# COMPACT_ATOMS: atom_id res chain seq x y z
N MET A 1 7.20 -15.84 0.68
CA MET A 1 5.77 -15.44 0.62
C MET A 1 5.23 -15.40 2.03
N ASN A 2 4.74 -14.27 2.46
CA ASN A 2 4.01 -14.11 3.71
C ASN A 2 2.56 -13.70 3.40
N LEU A 3 1.62 -14.13 4.21
CA LEU A 3 0.25 -13.66 4.14
C LEU A 3 0.04 -12.67 5.30
N LEU A 4 -0.26 -11.43 4.98
CA LEU A 4 -0.42 -10.36 5.98
C LEU A 4 -1.90 -9.97 6.09
N VAL A 5 -2.35 -9.73 7.33
CA VAL A 5 -3.70 -9.20 7.58
C VAL A 5 -3.60 -7.70 7.70
N SER A 6 -4.28 -6.96 6.81
CA SER A 6 -4.31 -5.49 6.88
C SER A 6 -5.18 -5.01 8.05
N THR A 7 -4.64 -4.08 8.83
CA THR A 7 -5.35 -3.48 9.96
C THR A 7 -6.30 -2.35 9.57
N ASN A 8 -6.36 -1.99 8.29
CA ASN A 8 -7.31 -1.00 7.77
C ASN A 8 -8.79 -1.38 8.01
N VAL A 9 -9.07 -2.67 8.25
CA VAL A 9 -10.42 -3.15 8.60
C VAL A 9 -10.87 -2.74 10.01
N TYR A 10 -9.97 -2.21 10.83
CA TYR A 10 -10.24 -1.80 12.22
C TYR A 10 -10.21 -0.28 12.37
N LYS A 11 -11.01 0.23 13.30
CA LYS A 11 -10.92 1.63 13.73
C LYS A 11 -9.65 1.84 14.58
N PRO A 12 -9.15 3.08 14.73
CA PRO A 12 -7.91 3.37 15.47
C PRO A 12 -7.80 2.73 16.86
N GLY A 13 -8.86 2.79 17.66
CA GLY A 13 -8.91 2.16 18.99
C GLY A 13 -9.31 0.67 19.00
N GLN A 14 -9.18 -0.03 17.89
CA GLN A 14 -9.57 -1.44 17.73
C GLN A 14 -8.45 -2.32 17.19
N LEU A 15 -7.22 -1.83 17.16
CA LEU A 15 -6.07 -2.54 16.60
C LEU A 15 -5.85 -3.91 17.26
N ALA A 16 -6.04 -4.02 18.57
CA ALA A 16 -5.93 -5.26 19.32
C ALA A 16 -6.85 -6.39 18.82
N ARG A 17 -7.88 -6.07 18.00
CA ARG A 17 -8.77 -7.09 17.42
C ARG A 17 -8.08 -7.98 16.39
N VAL A 18 -6.91 -7.60 15.87
CA VAL A 18 -6.10 -8.46 14.98
C VAL A 18 -5.43 -9.60 15.76
N ILE A 19 -5.10 -9.40 17.04
CA ILE A 19 -4.30 -10.33 17.86
C ILE A 19 -4.90 -11.76 17.92
N PRO A 20 -6.22 -11.96 18.14
CA PRO A 20 -6.80 -13.30 18.12
C PRO A 20 -6.57 -14.04 16.80
N HIS A 21 -6.54 -13.33 15.66
CA HIS A 21 -6.25 -13.94 14.36
C HIS A 21 -4.78 -14.35 14.26
N LEU A 22 -3.85 -13.50 14.70
CA LEU A 22 -2.42 -13.82 14.75
C LEU A 22 -2.14 -15.04 15.63
N HIS A 23 -2.83 -15.17 16.77
CA HIS A 23 -2.70 -16.33 17.63
C HIS A 23 -3.30 -17.60 17.01
N ALA A 24 -4.48 -17.51 16.38
CA ALA A 24 -5.16 -18.65 15.75
C ALA A 24 -4.37 -19.20 14.55
N PHE A 25 -3.65 -18.36 13.83
CA PHE A 25 -2.86 -18.70 12.65
C PHE A 25 -1.36 -18.49 12.85
N ARG A 26 -0.87 -18.72 14.07
CA ARG A 26 0.52 -18.45 14.45
C ARG A 26 1.52 -19.13 13.51
N GLY A 27 2.46 -18.33 13.00
CA GLY A 27 3.48 -18.80 12.05
C GLY A 27 2.98 -18.97 10.61
N GLN A 28 1.71 -18.65 10.33
CA GLN A 28 1.14 -18.71 8.99
C GLN A 28 0.80 -17.33 8.43
N ILE A 29 0.50 -16.37 9.31
CA ILE A 29 0.17 -15.01 8.92
C ILE A 29 1.00 -13.99 9.70
N GLY A 30 1.18 -12.83 9.10
CA GLY A 30 1.71 -11.61 9.72
C GLY A 30 0.67 -10.50 9.70
N VAL A 31 1.12 -9.26 9.82
CA VAL A 31 0.24 -8.09 9.87
C VAL A 31 0.77 -6.97 8.96
N GLU A 32 -0.13 -6.34 8.21
CA GLU A 32 0.12 -5.03 7.64
C GLU A 32 -0.52 -3.98 8.54
N LEU A 33 0.32 -3.11 9.11
CA LEU A 33 -0.13 -2.02 9.96
C LEU A 33 -0.51 -0.81 9.11
N PHE A 34 -1.70 -0.27 9.36
CA PHE A 34 -2.25 0.90 8.69
C PHE A 34 -2.24 2.08 9.68
N PRO A 35 -1.22 2.99 9.60
CA PRO A 35 -1.05 4.07 10.57
C PRO A 35 -2.19 5.08 10.53
N MET A 36 -2.69 5.47 11.71
CA MET A 36 -3.76 6.45 11.89
C MET A 36 -3.42 7.44 13.01
N PHE A 37 -2.20 8.01 12.98
CA PHE A 37 -1.66 8.87 14.06
C PHE A 37 -2.45 10.15 14.29
N ASP A 38 -3.29 10.60 13.36
CA ASP A 38 -4.22 11.70 13.56
C ASP A 38 -5.37 11.36 14.54
N ALA A 39 -5.55 10.09 14.86
CA ALA A 39 -6.50 9.67 15.89
C ALA A 39 -5.83 9.54 17.24
N ASP A 40 -6.27 10.33 18.22
CA ASP A 40 -5.68 10.43 19.56
C ASP A 40 -5.43 9.09 20.27
N CYS A 41 -6.23 8.05 19.96
CA CYS A 41 -6.10 6.73 20.59
C CYS A 41 -5.21 5.75 19.84
N TYR A 42 -4.75 6.07 18.62
CA TYR A 42 -4.07 5.09 17.78
C TYR A 42 -2.69 4.72 18.31
N GLU A 43 -1.89 5.70 18.68
CA GLU A 43 -0.52 5.45 19.13
C GLU A 43 -0.48 4.67 20.45
N GLU A 44 -1.38 4.98 21.39
CA GLU A 44 -1.52 4.23 22.65
C GLU A 44 -1.89 2.78 22.37
N GLU A 45 -2.85 2.54 21.49
CA GLU A 45 -3.29 1.20 21.08
C GLU A 45 -2.17 0.44 20.35
N LEU A 46 -1.44 1.11 19.45
CA LEU A 46 -0.28 0.52 18.77
C LEU A 46 0.80 0.11 19.80
N LEU A 47 1.16 0.98 20.72
CA LEU A 47 2.15 0.69 21.76
C LEU A 47 1.72 -0.51 22.63
N HIS A 48 0.43 -0.62 22.94
CA HIS A 48 -0.12 -1.77 23.65
C HIS A 48 0.02 -3.07 22.86
N CYS A 49 -0.18 -3.02 21.54
CA CYS A 49 -0.14 -4.20 20.65
C CYS A 49 1.27 -4.60 20.21
N LEU A 50 2.27 -3.71 20.31
CA LEU A 50 3.62 -3.97 19.78
C LEU A 50 4.23 -5.31 20.19
N PRO A 51 4.12 -5.77 21.47
CA PRO A 51 4.68 -7.06 21.87
C PRO A 51 4.13 -8.26 21.08
N GLU A 52 2.90 -8.16 20.57
CA GLU A 52 2.24 -9.21 19.78
C GLU A 52 2.68 -9.21 18.31
N PHE A 53 3.27 -8.10 17.86
CA PHE A 53 3.79 -7.96 16.49
C PHE A 53 5.28 -8.25 16.38
N GLU A 54 6.01 -8.30 17.50
CA GLU A 54 7.43 -8.62 17.52
C GLU A 54 7.68 -10.08 17.11
N GLY A 55 8.55 -10.27 16.10
CA GLY A 55 8.95 -11.61 15.63
C GLY A 55 7.99 -12.30 14.66
N ILE A 56 6.95 -11.62 14.21
CA ILE A 56 6.12 -12.06 13.08
C ILE A 56 6.43 -11.22 11.82
N PRO A 57 6.05 -11.66 10.61
CA PRO A 57 6.13 -10.79 9.43
C PRO A 57 5.27 -9.54 9.59
N VAL A 58 5.88 -8.37 9.38
CA VAL A 58 5.20 -7.07 9.46
C VAL A 58 5.52 -6.24 8.24
N SER A 59 4.52 -5.61 7.65
CA SER A 59 4.65 -4.47 6.74
C SER A 59 3.88 -3.27 7.29
N PHE A 60 4.15 -2.12 6.70
CA PHE A 60 3.37 -0.92 6.97
C PHE A 60 2.79 -0.38 5.67
N HIS A 61 1.50 -0.08 5.69
CA HIS A 61 0.95 0.87 4.74
C HIS A 61 1.45 2.27 5.11
N GLY A 62 1.78 3.10 4.12
CA GLY A 62 2.04 4.51 4.39
C GLY A 62 0.80 5.17 5.01
N PRO A 63 0.95 6.21 5.82
CA PRO A 63 -0.20 6.99 6.27
C PRO A 63 -1.08 7.38 5.07
N TYR A 64 -2.36 7.09 5.15
CA TYR A 64 -3.29 7.26 4.03
C TYR A 64 -4.32 8.38 4.29
N TYR A 65 -4.95 8.33 5.46
CA TYR A 65 -5.96 9.31 5.83
C TYR A 65 -5.32 10.68 6.02
N GLU A 66 -5.97 11.73 5.50
CA GLU A 66 -5.52 13.13 5.56
C GLU A 66 -4.12 13.39 4.95
N THR A 67 -3.57 12.45 4.18
CA THR A 67 -2.26 12.61 3.53
C THR A 67 -2.37 12.85 2.03
N GLU A 68 -1.40 13.60 1.48
CA GLU A 68 -1.32 13.85 0.04
C GLU A 68 0.15 13.97 -0.41
N HIS A 69 0.62 12.93 -1.07
CA HIS A 69 2.01 12.90 -1.54
C HIS A 69 2.24 13.60 -2.89
N SER A 70 1.18 14.09 -3.56
CA SER A 70 1.32 15.01 -4.69
C SER A 70 1.27 16.49 -4.27
N ALA A 71 1.26 16.78 -2.97
CA ALA A 71 1.36 18.14 -2.43
C ALA A 71 2.79 18.65 -2.51
N ALA A 72 2.96 19.90 -2.96
CA ALA A 72 4.28 20.49 -3.16
C ALA A 72 4.98 20.83 -1.82
N PRO A 73 6.32 20.68 -1.73
CA PRO A 73 7.08 21.12 -0.57
C PRO A 73 6.77 22.56 -0.17
N GLY A 74 6.55 22.77 1.14
CA GLY A 74 6.17 24.06 1.70
C GLY A 74 4.67 24.29 1.86
N THR A 75 3.83 23.38 1.35
CA THR A 75 2.38 23.39 1.64
C THR A 75 2.06 22.71 2.97
N PRO A 76 0.93 23.07 3.63
CA PRO A 76 0.49 22.39 4.85
C PRO A 76 0.27 20.90 4.64
N GLU A 77 -0.30 20.49 3.50
CA GLU A 77 -0.59 19.10 3.16
C GLU A 77 0.69 18.27 3.03
N TYR A 78 1.73 18.82 2.38
CA TYR A 78 3.05 18.18 2.32
C TYR A 78 3.65 18.05 3.73
N ALA A 79 3.65 19.14 4.51
CA ALA A 79 4.24 19.14 5.85
C ALA A 79 3.56 18.08 6.74
N HIS A 80 2.24 18.00 6.70
CA HIS A 80 1.46 17.03 7.44
C HIS A 80 1.76 15.58 6.99
N SER A 81 1.73 15.31 5.69
CA SER A 81 2.03 13.98 5.14
C SER A 81 3.44 13.51 5.54
N MET A 82 4.43 14.40 5.45
CA MET A 82 5.81 14.08 5.84
C MET A 82 5.98 13.91 7.35
N ASP A 83 5.19 14.61 8.17
CA ASP A 83 5.20 14.41 9.62
C ASP A 83 4.67 13.03 9.99
N LEU A 84 3.56 12.59 9.41
CA LEU A 84 3.02 11.25 9.62
C LEU A 84 3.98 10.14 9.14
N ILE A 85 4.69 10.34 8.02
CA ILE A 85 5.75 9.45 7.55
C ILE A 85 6.87 9.34 8.60
N ARG A 86 7.32 10.48 9.17
CA ARG A 86 8.35 10.49 10.22
C ARG A 86 7.89 9.83 11.50
N GLN A 87 6.62 9.96 11.87
CA GLN A 87 6.03 9.26 13.01
C GLN A 87 5.96 7.75 12.76
N THR A 88 5.73 7.30 11.53
CA THR A 88 5.66 5.88 11.17
C THR A 88 7.04 5.19 11.23
N LEU A 89 8.10 5.87 10.83
CA LEU A 89 9.45 5.30 10.68
C LEU A 89 9.96 4.55 11.92
N PRO A 90 9.89 5.11 13.16
CA PRO A 90 10.37 4.39 14.36
C PRO A 90 9.70 3.04 14.58
N TYR A 91 8.42 2.92 14.25
CA TYR A 91 7.66 1.68 14.36
C TYR A 91 8.05 0.68 13.27
N CYS A 92 8.26 1.15 12.04
CA CYS A 92 8.80 0.33 10.96
C CYS A 92 10.16 -0.27 11.34
N VAL A 93 11.05 0.55 11.92
CA VAL A 93 12.38 0.11 12.37
C VAL A 93 12.27 -0.88 13.52
N ARG A 94 11.45 -0.58 14.53
CA ARG A 94 11.27 -1.43 15.71
C ARG A 94 10.73 -2.81 15.35
N LEU A 95 9.76 -2.88 14.45
CA LEU A 95 9.11 -4.12 14.04
C LEU A 95 9.81 -4.79 12.85
N GLN A 96 10.95 -4.23 12.38
CA GLN A 96 11.69 -4.74 11.23
C GLN A 96 10.79 -4.91 10.00
N SER A 97 10.04 -3.82 9.67
CA SER A 97 9.07 -3.84 8.57
C SER A 97 9.72 -4.32 7.28
N GLN A 98 9.04 -5.21 6.58
CA GLN A 98 9.48 -5.72 5.28
C GLN A 98 9.48 -4.64 4.21
N TYR A 99 8.49 -3.72 4.26
CA TYR A 99 8.36 -2.57 3.37
C TYR A 99 7.39 -1.52 3.96
N LEU A 100 7.39 -0.34 3.34
CA LEU A 100 6.37 0.69 3.50
C LEU A 100 5.65 0.87 2.17
N VAL A 101 4.32 0.78 2.14
CA VAL A 101 3.52 1.05 0.94
C VAL A 101 3.38 2.56 0.71
N PHE A 102 3.49 3.01 -0.53
CA PHE A 102 3.41 4.40 -0.94
C PHE A 102 2.35 4.61 -2.03
N HIS A 103 1.47 5.59 -1.80
CA HIS A 103 0.55 6.13 -2.80
C HIS A 103 1.08 7.45 -3.36
N HIS A 104 1.06 7.62 -4.67
CA HIS A 104 1.46 8.88 -5.29
C HIS A 104 0.48 10.04 -4.98
N ASN A 105 -0.82 9.72 -4.83
CA ASN A 105 -1.85 10.69 -4.47
C ASN A 105 -3.04 9.99 -3.80
N ASN A 106 -3.85 10.78 -3.08
CA ASN A 106 -5.11 10.32 -2.47
C ASN A 106 -6.31 11.21 -2.88
N ILE A 107 -6.05 12.42 -3.42
CA ILE A 107 -7.09 13.36 -3.85
C ILE A 107 -7.47 13.16 -5.33
N PRO A 108 -8.63 13.68 -5.75
CA PRO A 108 -9.02 13.66 -7.16
C PRO A 108 -8.00 14.32 -8.08
N VAL A 109 -7.85 13.74 -9.27
CA VAL A 109 -6.93 14.19 -10.31
C VAL A 109 -7.70 14.97 -11.38
N THR A 110 -7.25 16.17 -11.71
CA THR A 110 -7.71 16.91 -12.88
C THR A 110 -6.63 16.96 -13.95
N GLU A 111 -7.01 17.06 -15.22
CA GLU A 111 -6.04 17.09 -16.33
C GLU A 111 -5.04 18.26 -16.19
N GLU A 112 -5.51 19.42 -15.69
CA GLU A 112 -4.64 20.59 -15.51
C GLU A 112 -3.57 20.38 -14.43
N ARG A 113 -3.81 19.48 -13.48
CA ARG A 113 -2.90 19.23 -12.35
C ARG A 113 -2.11 17.95 -12.49
N ARG A 114 -2.50 17.05 -13.38
CA ARG A 114 -1.94 15.69 -13.50
C ARG A 114 -0.42 15.69 -13.62
N GLU A 115 0.14 16.47 -14.54
CA GLU A 115 1.59 16.52 -14.76
C GLU A 115 2.35 17.02 -13.51
N GLU A 116 1.80 18.05 -12.85
CA GLU A 116 2.39 18.56 -11.61
C GLU A 116 2.30 17.55 -10.47
N MET A 117 1.16 16.90 -10.31
CA MET A 117 0.97 15.86 -9.29
C MET A 117 1.96 14.69 -9.51
N ILE A 118 2.14 14.25 -10.74
CA ILE A 118 3.13 13.21 -11.09
C ILE A 118 4.54 13.65 -10.71
N ARG A 119 4.94 14.85 -11.12
CA ARG A 119 6.28 15.37 -10.84
C ARG A 119 6.53 15.48 -9.33
N VAL A 120 5.62 16.12 -8.61
CA VAL A 120 5.76 16.37 -7.16
C VAL A 120 5.74 15.05 -6.39
N SER A 121 4.84 14.14 -6.70
CA SER A 121 4.76 12.85 -5.99
C SER A 121 6.01 11.99 -6.20
N ARG A 122 6.65 12.05 -7.37
CA ARG A 122 7.96 11.40 -7.61
C ARG A 122 9.08 12.01 -6.78
N GLU A 123 9.09 13.35 -6.62
CA GLU A 123 10.05 14.04 -5.75
C GLU A 123 9.86 13.64 -4.29
N ASN A 124 8.61 13.63 -3.81
CA ASN A 124 8.26 13.22 -2.45
C ASN A 124 8.55 11.74 -2.20
N TYR A 125 8.30 10.85 -3.17
CA TYR A 125 8.72 9.44 -3.08
C TYR A 125 10.22 9.32 -2.83
N ARG A 126 11.04 10.04 -3.59
CA ARG A 126 12.50 9.98 -3.44
C ARG A 126 12.95 10.44 -2.05
N GLU A 127 12.33 11.51 -1.52
CA GLU A 127 12.62 11.98 -0.16
C GLU A 127 12.26 10.91 0.89
N ILE A 128 11.08 10.29 0.77
CA ILE A 128 10.64 9.23 1.67
C ILE A 128 11.55 8.00 1.53
N ALA A 129 11.87 7.58 0.32
CA ALA A 129 12.75 6.44 0.09
C ALA A 129 14.16 6.64 0.70
N GLU A 130 14.75 7.84 0.58
CA GLU A 130 16.03 8.17 1.22
C GLU A 130 15.92 8.18 2.76
N LEU A 131 14.76 8.54 3.33
CA LEU A 131 14.53 8.49 4.78
C LEU A 131 14.52 7.05 5.32
N PHE A 132 13.97 6.09 4.57
CA PHE A 132 13.86 4.69 4.96
C PHE A 132 15.10 3.84 4.59
N LYS A 133 15.87 4.27 3.62
CA LYS A 133 17.06 3.57 3.10
C LYS A 133 18.11 3.18 4.15
N PRO A 134 18.50 4.03 5.14
CA PRO A 134 19.44 3.65 6.17
C PRO A 134 18.99 2.46 7.02
N HIS A 135 17.69 2.21 7.06
CA HIS A 135 17.08 1.12 7.82
C HIS A 135 16.81 -0.12 6.97
N GLN A 136 17.16 -0.08 5.68
CA GLN A 136 16.96 -1.17 4.72
C GLN A 136 15.48 -1.56 4.55
N ILE A 137 14.57 -0.59 4.72
CA ILE A 137 13.14 -0.77 4.52
C ILE A 137 12.80 -0.19 3.14
N PRO A 138 12.44 -1.01 2.15
CA PRO A 138 12.02 -0.50 0.85
C PRO A 138 10.68 0.23 0.94
N VAL A 139 10.54 1.30 0.17
CA VAL A 139 9.28 2.00 -0.05
C VAL A 139 8.69 1.47 -1.36
N VAL A 140 7.58 0.74 -1.28
CA VAL A 140 6.95 0.09 -2.43
C VAL A 140 5.81 0.92 -2.99
N VAL A 141 5.77 1.09 -4.30
CA VAL A 141 4.74 1.89 -4.96
C VAL A 141 3.52 1.04 -5.27
N GLU A 142 2.34 1.51 -4.87
CA GLU A 142 1.07 0.87 -5.18
C GLU A 142 0.37 1.55 -6.37
N ASN A 143 -0.34 0.75 -7.20
CA ASN A 143 -1.26 1.23 -8.23
C ASN A 143 -2.55 1.80 -7.61
N ALA A 144 -2.40 2.84 -6.81
CA ALA A 144 -3.48 3.45 -6.05
C ALA A 144 -4.41 4.32 -6.93
N GLY A 145 -5.62 4.51 -6.42
CA GLY A 145 -6.65 5.32 -7.07
C GLY A 145 -7.47 4.56 -8.10
N VAL A 146 -8.74 4.95 -8.21
CA VAL A 146 -9.70 4.33 -9.13
C VAL A 146 -10.47 5.39 -9.92
N LEU A 147 -10.87 5.05 -11.14
CA LEU A 147 -11.63 5.92 -12.05
C LEU A 147 -12.93 6.41 -11.41
N ASP A 148 -13.64 5.53 -10.72
CA ASP A 148 -14.92 5.86 -10.08
C ASP A 148 -14.81 6.98 -9.03
N ARG A 149 -13.67 7.03 -8.31
CA ARG A 149 -13.37 8.10 -7.33
C ARG A 149 -12.71 9.33 -7.95
N GLY A 150 -12.35 9.26 -9.23
CA GLY A 150 -11.63 10.33 -9.93
C GLY A 150 -10.21 10.59 -9.43
N ASN A 151 -9.60 9.66 -8.70
CA ASN A 151 -8.27 9.81 -8.12
C ASN A 151 -7.20 8.91 -8.76
N MET A 152 -7.48 8.29 -9.89
CA MET A 152 -6.50 7.52 -10.65
C MET A 152 -5.50 8.47 -11.33
N LEU A 153 -4.25 8.50 -10.82
CA LEU A 153 -3.19 9.36 -11.35
C LEU A 153 -2.53 8.74 -12.59
N PHE A 154 -2.32 7.44 -12.58
CA PHE A 154 -1.72 6.66 -13.65
C PHE A 154 -2.71 5.63 -14.19
N ASP A 155 -2.86 5.56 -15.51
CA ASP A 155 -3.41 4.37 -16.15
C ASP A 155 -2.40 3.22 -16.17
N GLN A 156 -2.80 2.06 -16.65
CA GLN A 156 -1.97 0.85 -16.66
C GLN A 156 -0.61 1.07 -17.35
N ASP A 157 -0.62 1.65 -18.54
CA ASP A 157 0.61 1.81 -19.33
C ASP A 157 1.56 2.83 -18.68
N ALA A 158 1.01 3.95 -18.19
CA ALA A 158 1.79 4.97 -17.51
C ALA A 158 2.37 4.45 -16.18
N PHE A 159 1.63 3.64 -15.41
CA PHE A 159 2.12 3.00 -14.20
C PHE A 159 3.26 2.02 -14.48
N ILE A 160 3.07 1.12 -15.45
CA ILE A 160 4.10 0.17 -15.87
C ILE A 160 5.36 0.90 -16.34
N GLN A 161 5.19 1.92 -17.18
CA GLN A 161 6.32 2.72 -17.68
C GLN A 161 7.07 3.39 -16.54
N LEU A 162 6.38 4.08 -15.64
CA LEU A 162 6.97 4.76 -14.49
C LEU A 162 7.77 3.78 -13.60
N CYS A 163 7.17 2.66 -13.23
CA CYS A 163 7.82 1.68 -12.35
C CYS A 163 9.08 1.09 -12.99
N ARG A 164 9.05 0.82 -14.31
CA ARG A 164 10.22 0.31 -15.03
C ARG A 164 11.33 1.34 -15.15
N GLU A 165 11.01 2.59 -15.48
CA GLU A 165 11.98 3.68 -15.64
C GLU A 165 12.70 4.03 -14.32
N GLU A 166 11.93 4.10 -13.24
CA GLU A 166 12.45 4.45 -11.90
C GLU A 166 12.96 3.24 -11.12
N HIS A 167 12.76 2.03 -11.62
CA HIS A 167 13.10 0.77 -10.94
C HIS A 167 12.46 0.65 -9.54
N TYR A 168 11.20 1.09 -9.41
CA TYR A 168 10.48 1.01 -8.14
C TYR A 168 10.19 -0.43 -7.74
N PRO A 169 10.34 -0.80 -6.47
CA PRO A 169 9.66 -1.98 -5.95
C PRO A 169 8.15 -1.70 -5.93
N VAL A 170 7.35 -2.69 -6.34
CA VAL A 170 5.93 -2.50 -6.65
C VAL A 170 5.07 -3.39 -5.77
N LEU A 171 3.96 -2.85 -5.30
CA LEU A 171 2.81 -3.58 -4.78
C LEU A 171 1.66 -3.42 -5.78
N ILE A 172 1.06 -4.53 -6.19
CA ILE A 172 -0.13 -4.51 -7.03
C ILE A 172 -1.37 -4.78 -6.19
N ASP A 173 -2.23 -3.77 -6.09
CA ASP A 173 -3.59 -3.97 -5.62
C ASP A 173 -4.44 -4.48 -6.78
N ILE A 174 -4.86 -5.77 -6.67
CA ILE A 174 -5.61 -6.44 -7.74
C ILE A 174 -7.04 -5.90 -7.87
N GLY A 175 -7.61 -5.39 -6.78
CA GLY A 175 -8.93 -4.78 -6.79
C GLY A 175 -8.91 -3.41 -7.47
N HIS A 176 -7.92 -2.56 -7.21
CA HIS A 176 -7.74 -1.30 -7.94
C HIS A 176 -7.52 -1.55 -9.43
N ALA A 177 -6.62 -2.48 -9.78
CA ALA A 177 -6.38 -2.85 -11.18
C ALA A 177 -7.66 -3.31 -11.85
N TYR A 178 -8.44 -4.18 -11.20
CA TYR A 178 -9.70 -4.69 -11.74
C TYR A 178 -10.77 -3.61 -11.88
N ALA A 179 -10.95 -2.74 -10.88
CA ALA A 179 -11.89 -1.62 -10.94
C ALA A 179 -11.54 -0.61 -12.05
N ASN A 180 -10.26 -0.48 -12.40
CA ASN A 180 -9.78 0.37 -13.49
C ASN A 180 -9.76 -0.33 -14.86
N GLY A 181 -10.17 -1.60 -14.96
CA GLY A 181 -10.18 -2.37 -16.20
C GLY A 181 -8.77 -2.74 -16.70
N TRP A 182 -7.76 -2.81 -15.83
CA TRP A 182 -6.42 -3.21 -16.20
C TRP A 182 -6.35 -4.70 -16.55
N ASP A 183 -5.47 -5.05 -17.48
CA ASP A 183 -5.05 -6.42 -17.70
C ASP A 183 -4.01 -6.83 -16.64
N LEU A 184 -4.46 -7.63 -15.66
CA LEU A 184 -3.61 -8.07 -14.55
C LEU A 184 -2.45 -8.94 -15.04
N GLU A 185 -2.69 -9.87 -15.97
CA GLU A 185 -1.63 -10.73 -16.51
C GLU A 185 -0.54 -9.90 -17.20
N GLN A 186 -0.94 -8.94 -18.05
CA GLN A 186 -0.01 -8.01 -18.72
C GLN A 186 0.77 -7.18 -17.69
N THR A 187 0.11 -6.66 -16.65
CA THR A 187 0.76 -5.87 -15.60
C THR A 187 1.79 -6.69 -14.84
N MET A 188 1.40 -7.91 -14.42
CA MET A 188 2.26 -8.83 -13.69
C MET A 188 3.47 -9.25 -14.53
N GLU A 189 3.28 -9.64 -15.80
CA GLU A 189 4.39 -10.01 -16.71
C GLU A 189 5.35 -8.83 -16.92
N ALA A 190 4.80 -7.61 -17.09
CA ALA A 190 5.62 -6.41 -17.33
C ALA A 190 6.47 -6.01 -16.12
N LEU A 191 6.01 -6.27 -14.90
CA LEU A 191 6.64 -5.83 -13.65
C LEU A 191 7.12 -6.98 -12.76
N LYS A 192 7.13 -8.23 -13.24
CA LYS A 192 7.40 -9.44 -12.44
C LYS A 192 8.68 -9.41 -11.60
N ASP A 193 9.71 -8.73 -12.09
CA ASP A 193 11.01 -8.61 -11.40
C ASP A 193 11.02 -7.48 -10.35
N GLN A 194 9.95 -6.68 -10.27
CA GLN A 194 9.79 -5.53 -9.37
C GLN A 194 8.65 -5.73 -8.36
N ILE A 195 7.73 -6.66 -8.65
CA ILE A 195 6.59 -6.93 -7.74
C ILE A 195 7.09 -7.63 -6.48
N VAL A 196 6.89 -7.02 -5.34
CA VAL A 196 7.25 -7.55 -4.01
C VAL A 196 6.05 -8.02 -3.21
N ALA A 197 4.86 -7.46 -3.47
CA ALA A 197 3.64 -7.79 -2.72
C ALA A 197 2.37 -7.51 -3.53
N TYR A 198 1.24 -8.02 -3.01
CA TYR A 198 -0.09 -7.79 -3.54
C TYR A 198 -1.05 -7.40 -2.41
N HIS A 199 -1.94 -6.42 -2.69
CA HIS A 199 -3.18 -6.27 -1.93
C HIS A 199 -4.28 -7.12 -2.56
N LEU A 200 -4.97 -7.89 -1.72
CA LEU A 200 -5.95 -8.88 -2.17
C LEU A 200 -7.35 -8.52 -1.66
N HIS A 201 -8.15 -7.97 -2.53
CA HIS A 201 -9.60 -7.82 -2.36
C HIS A 201 -10.32 -7.95 -3.69
N ASN A 202 -11.63 -8.12 -3.65
CA ASN A 202 -12.46 -8.25 -4.85
C ASN A 202 -13.45 -7.09 -4.92
N ASN A 203 -14.05 -6.88 -6.08
CA ASN A 203 -15.08 -5.87 -6.32
C ASN A 203 -15.95 -6.24 -7.53
N ASP A 204 -16.75 -5.30 -8.03
CA ASP A 204 -17.67 -5.49 -9.17
C ASP A 204 -17.06 -5.08 -10.53
N GLY A 205 -15.76 -4.72 -10.56
CA GLY A 205 -15.07 -4.25 -11.77
C GLY A 205 -15.25 -2.75 -12.06
N VAL A 206 -15.87 -1.99 -11.14
CA VAL A 206 -16.09 -0.55 -11.25
C VAL A 206 -15.78 0.18 -9.95
N HIS A 207 -16.35 -0.31 -8.84
CA HIS A 207 -16.25 0.35 -7.54
C HIS A 207 -15.20 -0.34 -6.66
N ASP A 208 -14.31 0.44 -6.08
CA ASP A 208 -13.36 -0.06 -5.10
C ASP A 208 -14.05 -0.35 -3.75
N SER A 209 -14.80 -1.46 -3.73
CA SER A 209 -15.68 -1.85 -2.62
C SER A 209 -15.07 -2.81 -1.60
N HIS A 210 -13.81 -3.20 -1.77
CA HIS A 210 -13.06 -4.08 -0.86
C HIS A 210 -13.86 -5.31 -0.41
N GLN A 211 -14.48 -6.02 -1.37
CA GLN A 211 -15.23 -7.23 -1.08
C GLN A 211 -14.29 -8.39 -0.73
N ARG A 212 -14.84 -9.39 -0.05
CA ARG A 212 -14.10 -10.63 0.18
C ARG A 212 -13.72 -11.27 -1.15
N ILE A 213 -12.61 -12.00 -1.18
CA ILE A 213 -11.99 -12.60 -2.37
C ILE A 213 -12.99 -13.32 -3.30
N PHE A 214 -13.94 -14.07 -2.73
CA PHE A 214 -14.91 -14.86 -3.50
C PHE A 214 -16.29 -14.20 -3.62
N HIS A 215 -16.44 -12.92 -3.29
CA HIS A 215 -17.74 -12.23 -3.32
C HIS A 215 -17.86 -11.18 -4.43
N GLY A 216 -16.76 -10.87 -5.12
CA GLY A 216 -16.76 -9.97 -6.28
C GLY A 216 -16.79 -10.73 -7.61
N THR A 217 -16.49 -10.03 -8.69
CA THR A 217 -16.50 -10.56 -10.06
C THR A 217 -15.11 -10.77 -10.66
N LEU A 218 -14.03 -10.35 -9.98
CA LEU A 218 -12.65 -10.68 -10.35
C LEU A 218 -12.43 -12.19 -10.27
N ASP A 219 -11.89 -12.78 -11.33
CA ASP A 219 -11.51 -14.20 -11.36
C ASP A 219 -10.24 -14.44 -10.52
N PHE A 220 -10.43 -14.63 -9.23
CA PHE A 220 -9.34 -14.85 -8.31
C PHE A 220 -8.56 -16.17 -8.56
N PRO A 221 -9.18 -17.29 -8.94
CA PRO A 221 -8.46 -18.49 -9.39
C PRO A 221 -7.50 -18.22 -10.56
N LEU A 222 -7.91 -17.42 -11.55
CA LEU A 222 -7.03 -17.02 -12.67
C LEU A 222 -5.85 -16.20 -12.16
N PHE A 223 -6.10 -15.17 -11.32
CA PHE A 223 -5.02 -14.40 -10.69
C PHE A 223 -4.03 -15.31 -9.95
N LEU A 224 -4.51 -16.29 -9.16
CA LEU A 224 -3.62 -17.22 -8.44
C LEU A 224 -2.77 -18.08 -9.39
N SER A 225 -3.31 -18.47 -10.55
CA SER A 225 -2.55 -19.19 -11.57
C SER A 225 -1.41 -18.32 -12.14
N ASP A 226 -1.71 -17.06 -12.45
CA ASP A 226 -0.71 -16.11 -12.94
C ASP A 226 0.32 -15.76 -11.87
N TYR A 227 -0.10 -15.56 -10.63
CA TYR A 227 0.79 -15.37 -9.49
C TYR A 227 1.80 -16.52 -9.36
N GLN A 228 1.32 -17.77 -9.39
CA GLN A 228 2.20 -18.94 -9.28
C GLN A 228 3.21 -19.04 -10.43
N ARG A 229 2.82 -18.59 -11.62
CA ARG A 229 3.65 -18.62 -12.82
C ARG A 229 4.68 -17.48 -12.86
N LEU A 230 4.26 -16.27 -12.48
CA LEU A 230 5.03 -15.03 -12.72
C LEU A 230 5.78 -14.52 -11.50
N THR A 231 5.15 -14.55 -10.32
CA THR A 231 5.64 -13.87 -9.12
C THR A 231 5.49 -14.70 -7.83
N PRO A 232 5.86 -16.00 -7.83
CA PRO A 232 5.53 -16.91 -6.71
C PRO A 232 6.23 -16.55 -5.38
N ASN A 233 7.15 -15.61 -5.39
CA ASN A 233 7.90 -15.17 -4.22
C ASN A 233 7.41 -13.83 -3.65
N ALA A 234 6.46 -13.14 -4.30
CA ALA A 234 5.85 -11.94 -3.77
C ALA A 234 4.94 -12.25 -2.57
N ASP A 235 4.80 -11.29 -1.64
CA ASP A 235 3.95 -11.39 -0.44
C ASP A 235 2.50 -10.99 -0.72
#